data_4e17a2fc91deab92950aeb3d6dad255e
#
_entry.id   4e17a2fc91deab92950aeb3d6dad255e
#
_cell.length_a   1.000
_cell.length_b   1.000
_cell.length_c   1.000
_cell.angle_alpha   90.00
_cell.angle_beta   90.00
_cell.angle_gamma   90.00
#
_symmetry.space_group_name_H-M   'P 1'
#
loop_
_entity.id
_entity.type
_entity.pdbx_description
1 polymer ?
#
loop_
_entity_poly.entity_id
_entity_poly.type
_entity_poly.pdbx_seq_one_letter_code
_entity_poly.pdbx_strand_id
1 'polypeptide(L)'
;GYFCNNRYKGIIGDAGEQGRLAAMPDSSLPPNVLRAFPFDDRRYGWTIKNMGPLYIPRAGDRIELDSLNYELYRLVVEYETGGELTCDGNLPRLNGEAVSTYEFRKNYYFFCGDNVVNSKDCRYLGFVPEDFVIGIARRITYSKNPFGTKLKSRCWKRII
;
A
#
# COMPACT_ATOMS: atom_id res chain seq x y z
N GLY A 1 4.38 -6.23 -13.32
CA GLY A 1 4.27 -5.99 -11.88
C GLY A 1 5.46 -5.24 -11.31
N TYR A 2 5.28 -4.69 -10.13
CA TYR A 2 6.29 -3.91 -9.43
C TYR A 2 6.49 -4.48 -8.03
N PHE A 3 7.73 -4.37 -7.51
CA PHE A 3 8.06 -4.77 -6.15
C PHE A 3 8.27 -3.52 -5.30
N CYS A 4 7.60 -3.47 -4.16
CA CYS A 4 7.84 -2.50 -3.10
C CYS A 4 8.60 -3.19 -1.96
N ASN A 5 9.63 -2.56 -1.44
CA ASN A 5 10.30 -2.98 -0.23
C ASN A 5 10.53 -1.78 0.69
N ASN A 6 10.98 -2.01 1.91
CA ASN A 6 11.24 -0.95 2.89
C ASN A 6 12.34 0.05 2.47
N ARG A 7 13.06 -0.21 1.39
CA ARG A 7 13.94 0.76 0.74
C ARG A 7 13.17 1.45 -0.37
N TYR A 8 12.39 2.43 -0.03
CA TYR A 8 11.69 3.25 -1.01
C TYR A 8 12.70 3.87 -1.97
N LYS A 9 12.79 3.34 -3.19
CA LYS A 9 13.47 3.96 -4.32
C LYS A 9 12.49 4.80 -5.12
N GLY A 10 11.76 5.68 -4.46
CA GLY A 10 10.84 6.61 -5.10
C GLY A 10 11.18 8.03 -4.69
N ILE A 11 10.77 8.99 -5.48
CA ILE A 11 10.81 10.42 -5.14
C ILE A 11 9.88 10.61 -3.94
N ILE A 12 10.41 10.40 -2.76
CA ILE A 12 9.64 10.53 -1.57
C ILE A 12 10.35 11.50 -0.68
N GLY A 13 9.57 12.38 -0.17
CA GLY A 13 9.89 13.47 0.67
C GLY A 13 11.10 13.28 1.58
N ASP A 14 11.48 14.32 2.17
CA ASP A 14 12.65 14.55 2.97
C ASP A 14 13.20 13.28 3.67
N ALA A 15 14.39 12.84 3.28
CA ALA A 15 15.11 11.73 3.93
C ALA A 15 15.21 11.88 5.46
N GLY A 16 15.05 13.10 5.97
CA GLY A 16 14.99 13.42 7.38
C GLY A 16 13.77 12.84 8.12
N GLU A 17 12.61 12.71 7.46
CA GLU A 17 11.42 12.13 8.12
C GLU A 17 11.52 10.61 8.22
N GLN A 18 12.04 9.94 7.20
CA GLN A 18 12.31 8.51 7.24
C GLN A 18 13.38 8.16 8.28
N GLY A 19 14.43 8.97 8.38
CA GLY A 19 15.46 8.82 9.41
C GLY A 19 14.89 8.99 10.81
N ARG A 20 13.99 9.95 11.01
CA ARG A 20 13.29 10.14 12.30
C ARG A 20 12.41 8.95 12.65
N LEU A 21 11.60 8.45 11.71
CA LEU A 21 10.77 7.27 11.95
C LEU A 21 11.61 6.04 12.28
N ALA A 22 12.69 5.79 11.56
CA ALA A 22 13.59 4.67 11.81
C ALA A 22 14.24 4.73 13.20
N ALA A 23 14.55 5.94 13.69
CA ALA A 23 15.16 6.17 14.99
C ALA A 23 14.16 6.10 16.16
N MET A 24 12.85 6.23 15.91
CA MET A 24 11.85 6.15 16.99
C MET A 24 11.75 4.70 17.52
N PRO A 25 11.74 4.49 18.86
CA PRO A 25 11.45 3.16 19.41
C PRO A 25 10.04 2.70 19.01
N ASP A 26 9.86 1.41 18.73
CA ASP A 26 8.54 0.86 18.39
C ASP A 26 7.52 1.07 19.52
N SER A 27 7.99 1.04 20.77
CA SER A 27 7.17 1.32 21.96
C SER A 27 6.62 2.75 22.02
N SER A 28 7.18 3.69 21.25
CA SER A 28 6.69 5.06 21.16
C SER A 28 5.53 5.25 20.17
N LEU A 29 5.28 4.23 19.33
CA LEU A 29 4.20 4.26 18.36
C LEU A 29 3.00 3.42 18.85
N PRO A 30 1.77 3.92 18.72
CA PRO A 30 0.59 3.11 19.02
C PRO A 30 0.57 1.85 18.12
N PRO A 31 0.11 0.69 18.63
CA PRO A 31 0.08 -0.56 17.85
C PRO A 31 -0.67 -0.45 16.52
N ASN A 32 -1.76 0.31 16.50
CA ASN A 32 -2.55 0.55 15.29
C ASN A 32 -1.85 1.43 14.25
N VAL A 33 -0.81 2.17 14.64
CA VAL A 33 0.05 2.94 13.73
C VAL A 33 1.23 2.08 13.27
N LEU A 34 1.78 1.27 14.15
CA LEU A 34 2.95 0.47 13.84
C LEU A 34 2.64 -0.66 12.84
N ARG A 35 1.50 -1.34 13.02
CA ARG A 35 1.12 -2.49 12.18
C ARG A 35 0.74 -2.05 10.76
N ALA A 36 1.18 -2.83 9.79
CA ALA A 36 0.92 -2.58 8.37
C ALA A 36 0.14 -3.73 7.73
N PHE A 37 -0.52 -3.43 6.62
CA PHE A 37 -1.13 -4.45 5.75
C PHE A 37 -0.13 -5.59 5.45
N PRO A 38 -0.55 -6.84 5.42
CA PRO A 38 -1.90 -7.40 5.58
C PRO A 38 -2.35 -7.62 7.03
N PHE A 39 -1.64 -7.10 8.02
CA PHE A 39 -1.90 -7.20 9.46
C PHE A 39 -1.71 -8.61 10.05
N ASP A 40 -1.15 -9.53 9.31
CA ASP A 40 -0.77 -10.85 9.81
C ASP A 40 0.65 -10.83 10.39
N ASP A 41 0.73 -10.66 11.70
CA ASP A 41 2.01 -10.61 12.43
C ASP A 41 2.75 -11.96 12.44
N ARG A 42 2.03 -13.07 12.23
CA ARG A 42 2.63 -14.41 12.27
C ARG A 42 3.41 -14.74 11.02
N ARG A 43 2.94 -14.25 9.86
CA ARG A 43 3.50 -14.59 8.56
C ARG A 43 4.39 -13.50 8.00
N TYR A 44 4.00 -12.25 8.14
CA TYR A 44 4.70 -11.12 7.55
C TYR A 44 5.43 -10.26 8.57
N GLY A 45 4.83 -10.04 9.74
CA GLY A 45 5.39 -9.15 10.76
C GLY A 45 5.71 -7.75 10.25
N TRP A 46 5.00 -7.31 9.19
CA TRP A 46 5.27 -6.03 8.56
C TRP A 46 4.77 -4.87 9.42
N THR A 47 5.59 -3.85 9.44
CA THR A 47 5.29 -2.60 10.11
C THR A 47 5.46 -1.44 9.15
N ILE A 48 5.00 -0.26 9.52
CA ILE A 48 5.22 0.95 8.71
C ILE A 48 6.71 1.28 8.54
N LYS A 49 7.59 0.73 9.38
CA LYS A 49 9.05 0.90 9.30
C LYS A 49 9.73 -0.15 8.43
N ASN A 50 9.16 -1.34 8.40
CA ASN A 50 9.73 -2.49 7.69
C ASN A 50 8.63 -3.27 6.99
N MET A 51 8.46 -3.04 5.71
CA MET A 51 7.42 -3.64 4.88
C MET A 51 7.99 -4.15 3.56
N GLY A 52 7.55 -5.33 3.15
CA GLY A 52 7.90 -5.92 1.87
C GLY A 52 9.01 -6.98 1.95
N PRO A 53 9.40 -7.54 0.80
CA PRO A 53 8.97 -7.13 -0.54
C PRO A 53 7.50 -7.43 -0.82
N LEU A 54 6.80 -6.50 -1.48
CA LEU A 54 5.40 -6.64 -1.90
C LEU A 54 5.33 -6.58 -3.43
N TYR A 55 4.78 -7.62 -4.04
CA TYR A 55 4.52 -7.62 -5.47
C TYR A 55 3.23 -6.85 -5.77
N ILE A 56 3.32 -5.84 -6.62
CA ILE A 56 2.18 -5.02 -7.04
C ILE A 56 1.76 -5.50 -8.44
N PRO A 57 0.60 -6.16 -8.57
CA PRO A 57 0.20 -6.79 -9.82
C PRO A 57 -0.27 -5.78 -10.87
N ARG A 58 -0.17 -6.18 -12.11
CA ARG A 58 -0.81 -5.54 -13.26
C ARG A 58 -1.72 -6.54 -13.97
N ALA A 59 -2.57 -6.03 -14.85
CA ALA A 59 -3.43 -6.85 -15.68
C ALA A 59 -2.62 -7.89 -16.48
N GLY A 60 -3.06 -9.15 -16.44
CA GLY A 60 -2.42 -10.29 -17.06
C GLY A 60 -1.32 -10.98 -16.24
N ASP A 61 -0.89 -10.39 -15.12
CA ASP A 61 0.04 -11.08 -14.23
C ASP A 61 -0.64 -12.27 -13.56
N ARG A 62 0.11 -13.36 -13.35
CA ARG A 62 -0.35 -14.55 -12.63
C ARG A 62 0.45 -14.76 -11.36
N ILE A 63 -0.24 -15.16 -10.32
CA ILE A 63 0.38 -15.58 -9.06
C ILE A 63 -0.11 -16.98 -8.68
N GLU A 64 0.71 -17.69 -7.92
CA GLU A 64 0.25 -18.84 -7.17
C GLU A 64 -0.54 -18.36 -5.97
N LEU A 65 -1.75 -18.91 -5.78
CA LEU A 65 -2.56 -18.66 -4.60
C LEU A 65 -2.29 -19.77 -3.59
N ASP A 66 -1.41 -19.46 -2.67
CA ASP A 66 -1.16 -20.21 -1.44
C ASP A 66 -1.71 -19.45 -0.23
N SER A 67 -1.48 -19.98 0.96
CA SER A 67 -1.93 -19.32 2.19
C SER A 67 -1.24 -17.98 2.46
N LEU A 68 -0.04 -17.74 1.91
CA LEU A 68 0.66 -16.46 2.05
C LEU A 68 0.05 -15.41 1.10
N ASN A 69 -0.05 -15.76 -0.17
CA ASN A 69 -0.63 -14.89 -1.18
C ASN A 69 -2.13 -14.65 -0.95
N TYR A 70 -2.84 -15.57 -0.32
CA TYR A 70 -4.21 -15.36 0.13
C TYR A 70 -4.34 -14.11 1.02
N GLU A 71 -3.50 -13.98 2.03
CA GLU A 71 -3.56 -12.80 2.94
C GLU A 71 -3.30 -11.47 2.21
N LEU A 72 -2.40 -11.48 1.24
CA LEU A 72 -2.07 -10.28 0.47
C LEU A 72 -3.14 -9.91 -0.56
N TYR A 73 -3.68 -10.91 -1.27
CA TYR A 73 -4.47 -10.64 -2.47
C TYR A 73 -5.96 -10.97 -2.32
N ARG A 74 -6.42 -11.43 -1.16
CA ARG A 74 -7.83 -11.76 -0.93
C ARG A 74 -8.76 -10.64 -1.38
N LEU A 75 -8.57 -9.44 -0.89
CA LEU A 75 -9.43 -8.30 -1.22
C LEU A 75 -9.38 -7.93 -2.71
N VAL A 76 -8.24 -8.14 -3.35
CA VAL A 76 -8.06 -7.90 -4.80
C VAL A 76 -8.86 -8.92 -5.60
N VAL A 77 -8.73 -10.21 -5.27
CA VAL A 77 -9.46 -11.29 -5.96
C VAL A 77 -10.96 -11.15 -5.77
N GLU A 78 -11.41 -10.87 -4.54
CA GLU A 78 -12.82 -10.63 -4.24
C GLU A 78 -13.38 -9.42 -4.99
N TYR A 79 -12.61 -8.33 -5.06
CA TYR A 79 -13.00 -7.14 -5.83
C TYR A 79 -13.14 -7.42 -7.33
N GLU A 80 -12.22 -8.17 -7.94
CA GLU A 80 -12.26 -8.46 -9.38
C GLU A 80 -13.30 -9.50 -9.77
N THR A 81 -13.59 -10.44 -8.88
CA THR A 81 -14.49 -11.56 -9.17
C THR A 81 -15.93 -11.33 -8.67
N GLY A 82 -16.09 -10.46 -7.66
CA GLY A 82 -17.33 -10.33 -6.92
C GLY A 82 -17.64 -11.56 -6.05
N GLY A 83 -16.69 -12.50 -5.92
CA GLY A 83 -16.81 -13.73 -5.16
C GLY A 83 -16.14 -13.65 -3.79
N GLU A 84 -16.32 -14.68 -2.99
CA GLU A 84 -15.67 -14.82 -1.69
C GLU A 84 -14.45 -15.73 -1.84
N LEU A 85 -13.28 -15.25 -1.40
CA LEU A 85 -12.06 -16.05 -1.33
C LEU A 85 -11.80 -16.48 0.12
N THR A 86 -11.85 -17.79 0.37
CA THR A 86 -11.55 -18.41 1.66
C THR A 86 -10.29 -19.23 1.61
N CYS A 87 -9.69 -19.53 2.76
CA CYS A 87 -8.52 -20.39 2.82
C CYS A 87 -8.60 -21.35 4.02
N ASP A 88 -8.76 -22.62 3.72
CA ASP A 88 -8.73 -23.69 4.73
C ASP A 88 -7.34 -24.35 4.74
N GLY A 89 -6.56 -24.05 5.77
CA GLY A 89 -5.16 -24.46 5.83
C GLY A 89 -4.34 -23.78 4.74
N ASN A 90 -3.87 -24.56 3.76
CA ASN A 90 -3.07 -24.04 2.63
C ASN A 90 -3.82 -24.06 1.29
N LEU A 91 -5.12 -24.32 1.30
CA LEU A 91 -5.91 -24.47 0.08
C LEU A 91 -6.91 -23.31 -0.07
N PRO A 92 -6.60 -22.29 -0.87
CA PRO A 92 -7.54 -21.23 -1.19
C PRO A 92 -8.72 -21.75 -2.02
N ARG A 93 -9.90 -21.20 -1.76
CA ARG A 93 -11.14 -21.51 -2.46
C ARG A 93 -11.86 -20.24 -2.85
N LEU A 94 -12.20 -20.12 -4.11
CA LEU A 94 -13.03 -19.03 -4.64
C LEU A 94 -14.45 -19.55 -4.82
N ASN A 95 -15.40 -18.99 -4.09
CA ASN A 95 -16.80 -19.46 -4.06
C ASN A 95 -16.92 -20.97 -3.74
N GLY A 96 -16.04 -21.49 -2.88
CA GLY A 96 -16.00 -22.89 -2.49
C GLY A 96 -15.20 -23.81 -3.43
N GLU A 97 -14.84 -23.37 -4.63
CA GLU A 97 -14.01 -24.14 -5.56
C GLU A 97 -12.52 -23.90 -5.30
N ALA A 98 -11.72 -24.96 -5.28
CA ALA A 98 -10.29 -24.87 -5.05
C ALA A 98 -9.60 -24.08 -6.18
N VAL A 99 -8.76 -23.12 -5.80
CA VAL A 99 -8.00 -22.31 -6.74
C VAL A 99 -6.54 -22.26 -6.32
N SER A 100 -5.63 -22.59 -7.24
CA SER A 100 -4.18 -22.60 -6.98
C SER A 100 -3.43 -21.46 -7.66
N THR A 101 -4.06 -20.79 -8.63
CA THR A 101 -3.46 -19.68 -9.36
C THR A 101 -4.51 -18.62 -9.63
N TYR A 102 -4.08 -17.37 -9.73
CA TYR A 102 -4.97 -16.27 -10.11
C TYR A 102 -4.31 -15.36 -11.12
N GLU A 103 -5.06 -14.97 -12.16
CA GLU A 103 -4.65 -13.98 -13.15
C GLU A 103 -5.38 -12.66 -12.90
N PHE A 104 -4.61 -11.59 -12.64
CA PHE A 104 -5.17 -10.27 -12.37
C PHE A 104 -5.76 -9.65 -13.62
N ARG A 105 -6.94 -9.07 -13.49
CA ARG A 105 -7.68 -8.42 -14.59
C ARG A 105 -7.39 -6.94 -14.71
N LYS A 106 -6.85 -6.31 -13.64
CA LYS A 106 -6.62 -4.87 -13.54
C LYS A 106 -5.20 -4.55 -13.12
N ASN A 107 -4.80 -3.30 -13.36
CA ASN A 107 -3.58 -2.77 -12.78
C ASN A 107 -3.82 -2.28 -11.36
N TYR A 108 -2.84 -2.49 -10.50
CA TYR A 108 -2.88 -2.05 -9.11
C TYR A 108 -1.75 -1.10 -8.79
N TYR A 109 -1.99 -0.28 -7.79
CA TYR A 109 -1.05 0.72 -7.29
C TYR A 109 -0.91 0.58 -5.79
N PHE A 110 0.23 1.02 -5.28
CA PHE A 110 0.50 1.09 -3.86
C PHE A 110 1.11 2.44 -3.55
N PHE A 111 0.30 3.35 -3.03
CA PHE A 111 0.69 4.72 -2.72
C PHE A 111 1.01 4.86 -1.25
N CYS A 112 2.11 5.57 -0.94
CA CYS A 112 2.50 5.89 0.42
C CYS A 112 2.68 7.40 0.55
N GLY A 113 2.09 7.98 1.60
CA GLY A 113 2.34 9.37 1.95
C GLY A 113 3.74 9.54 2.55
N ASP A 114 4.36 10.67 2.28
CA ASP A 114 5.68 11.04 2.82
C ASP A 114 5.67 11.29 4.33
N ASN A 115 4.58 11.82 4.87
CA ASN A 115 4.38 11.95 6.33
C ASN A 115 3.90 10.62 6.92
N VAL A 116 4.83 9.66 7.04
CA VAL A 116 4.57 8.25 7.32
C VAL A 116 3.68 8.03 8.54
N VAL A 117 3.94 8.71 9.65
CA VAL A 117 3.22 8.53 10.92
C VAL A 117 1.78 9.07 10.86
N ASN A 118 1.54 10.10 10.03
CA ASN A 118 0.24 10.75 9.91
C ASN A 118 -0.47 10.44 8.59
N SER A 119 0.01 9.46 7.83
CA SER A 119 -0.60 9.07 6.55
C SER A 119 -1.43 7.80 6.73
N LYS A 120 -2.70 7.86 6.31
CA LYS A 120 -3.56 6.68 6.13
C LYS A 120 -3.57 6.33 4.65
N ASP A 121 -2.68 5.47 4.23
CA ASP A 121 -2.43 5.12 2.84
C ASP A 121 -2.41 3.60 2.62
N CYS A 122 -1.86 3.15 1.50
CA CYS A 122 -1.85 1.73 1.14
C CYS A 122 -1.14 0.82 2.15
N ARG A 123 -0.29 1.36 3.02
CA ARG A 123 0.29 0.60 4.14
C ARG A 123 -0.77 0.10 5.12
N TYR A 124 -1.97 0.71 5.11
CA TYR A 124 -3.12 0.31 5.92
C TYR A 124 -4.28 -0.21 5.08
N LEU A 125 -4.44 0.28 3.85
CA LEU A 125 -5.60 -0.01 3.02
C LEU A 125 -5.34 -1.17 2.03
N GLY A 126 -4.08 -1.51 1.77
CA GLY A 126 -3.71 -2.46 0.72
C GLY A 126 -3.66 -1.84 -0.67
N PHE A 127 -3.92 -2.65 -1.68
CA PHE A 127 -3.82 -2.24 -3.08
C PHE A 127 -4.96 -1.33 -3.53
N VAL A 128 -4.64 -0.39 -4.40
CA VAL A 128 -5.62 0.49 -5.06
C VAL A 128 -5.77 0.06 -6.52
N PRO A 129 -6.94 -0.40 -6.97
CA PRO A 129 -7.18 -0.70 -8.37
C PRO A 129 -7.16 0.57 -9.22
N GLU A 130 -6.78 0.45 -10.49
CA GLU A 130 -6.70 1.60 -11.40
C GLU A 130 -7.99 2.38 -11.55
N ASP A 131 -9.14 1.72 -11.43
CA ASP A 131 -10.47 2.36 -11.50
C ASP A 131 -10.69 3.41 -10.40
N PHE A 132 -9.94 3.36 -9.31
CA PHE A 132 -10.02 4.32 -8.20
C PHE A 132 -9.08 5.50 -8.39
N VAL A 133 -8.25 5.49 -9.44
CA VAL A 133 -7.34 6.59 -9.76
C VAL A 133 -8.10 7.67 -10.52
N ILE A 134 -8.48 8.73 -9.83
CA ILE A 134 -9.26 9.83 -10.40
C ILE A 134 -8.43 10.67 -11.38
N GLY A 135 -7.12 10.83 -11.13
CA GLY A 135 -6.26 11.63 -12.00
C GLY A 135 -4.90 11.95 -11.39
N ILE A 136 -4.14 12.75 -12.11
CA ILE A 136 -2.79 13.16 -11.76
C ILE A 136 -2.79 14.64 -11.38
N ALA A 137 -2.22 14.97 -10.21
CA ALA A 137 -2.03 16.35 -9.80
C ALA A 137 -0.94 17.02 -10.64
N ARG A 138 -1.29 18.04 -11.42
CA ARG A 138 -0.35 18.74 -12.31
C ARG A 138 0.12 20.08 -11.79
N ARG A 139 -0.68 20.75 -10.96
CA ARG A 139 -0.38 22.09 -10.44
C ARG A 139 -0.82 22.25 -9.00
N ILE A 140 -0.06 23.01 -8.25
CA ILE A 140 -0.46 23.51 -6.93
C ILE A 140 -1.11 24.87 -7.15
N THR A 141 -2.41 24.97 -6.95
CA THR A 141 -3.12 26.25 -7.08
C THR A 141 -2.99 27.10 -5.84
N TYR A 142 -2.94 26.45 -4.68
CA TYR A 142 -2.85 27.14 -3.39
C TYR A 142 -2.03 26.29 -2.41
N SER A 143 -1.20 26.93 -1.59
CA SER A 143 -0.46 26.27 -0.52
C SER A 143 -0.36 27.17 0.70
N LYS A 144 -0.56 26.58 1.88
CA LYS A 144 -0.36 27.22 3.18
C LYS A 144 0.43 26.31 4.11
N ASN A 145 1.12 26.89 5.08
CA ASN A 145 1.76 26.11 6.15
C ASN A 145 0.70 25.64 7.18
N PRO A 146 1.07 24.75 8.13
CA PRO A 146 0.15 24.28 9.18
C PRO A 146 -0.47 25.38 10.03
N PHE A 147 0.18 26.54 10.11
CA PHE A 147 -0.30 27.72 10.86
C PHE A 147 -1.19 28.65 10.03
N GLY A 148 -1.59 28.24 8.83
CA GLY A 148 -2.51 28.99 7.96
C GLY A 148 -1.86 30.05 7.06
N THR A 149 -0.56 30.30 7.18
CA THR A 149 0.15 31.29 6.35
C THR A 149 0.30 30.79 4.91
N LYS A 150 -0.11 31.61 3.95
CA LYS A 150 0.01 31.29 2.52
C LYS A 150 1.47 31.20 2.09
N LEU A 151 1.84 30.09 1.48
CA LEU A 151 3.17 29.86 0.91
C LEU A 151 3.17 30.28 -0.57
N LYS A 152 3.40 31.58 -0.83
CA LYS A 152 3.38 32.15 -2.21
C LYS A 152 4.31 31.43 -3.18
N SER A 153 5.49 31.01 -2.73
CA SER A 153 6.50 30.31 -3.54
C SER A 153 6.04 28.92 -4.04
N ARG A 154 5.01 28.35 -3.42
CA ARG A 154 4.44 27.05 -3.82
C ARG A 154 3.13 27.16 -4.58
N CYS A 155 2.51 28.36 -4.58
CA CYS A 155 1.26 28.57 -5.32
C CYS A 155 1.55 28.67 -6.83
N TRP A 156 0.64 28.10 -7.63
CA TRP A 156 0.73 28.05 -9.09
C TRP A 156 1.94 27.29 -9.64
N LYS A 157 2.61 26.55 -8.79
CA LYS A 157 3.76 25.73 -9.18
C LYS A 157 3.30 24.49 -9.96
N ARG A 158 3.96 24.23 -11.09
CA ARG A 158 3.81 22.96 -11.82
C ARG A 158 4.50 21.84 -11.04
N ILE A 159 3.86 20.65 -10.96
CA ILE A 159 4.39 19.48 -10.29
C ILE A 159 5.09 18.57 -11.30
N ILE A 160 4.50 18.44 -12.49
CA ILE A 160 4.97 17.62 -13.62
C ILE A 160 4.96 18.49 -14.87
#